data_369e2b46a7a6aefdfee77de2038d5afe
#
_entry.id   369e2b46a7a6aefdfee77de2038d5afe
#
_cell.length_a   1.000
_cell.length_b   1.000
_cell.length_c   1.000
_cell.angle_alpha   90.00
_cell.angle_beta   90.00
_cell.angle_gamma   90.00
#
_symmetry.space_group_name_H-M   'P 1'
#
loop_
_entity.id
_entity.type
_entity.pdbx_description
1 polymer ?
#
loop_
_entity_poly.entity_id
_entity_poly.type
_entity_poly.pdbx_seq_one_letter_code
_entity_poly.pdbx_strand_id
1 'polypeptide(L)'
;IDKALRIRKVFGGGMRQSGIIAAAGIVALTEMVDRLVDDHENAQYLVKELAEIDNLELNQTDFHTNMVVVNVQKVGITAPEFVKIASEHGIRISYFDRDRIRLVTHCDVSREDIEYAADILVKLIRSIIN
;
A
#
# COMPACT_ATOMS: atom_id res chain seq x y z
N ILE A 1 -8.25 32.52 5.59
CA ILE A 1 -8.55 31.59 6.70
C ILE A 1 -9.99 31.76 7.17
N ASP A 2 -10.48 32.96 7.50
CA ASP A 2 -11.83 33.18 8.04
C ASP A 2 -12.95 32.70 7.13
N LYS A 3 -12.83 32.95 5.82
CA LYS A 3 -13.77 32.40 4.83
C LYS A 3 -13.78 30.89 4.82
N ALA A 4 -12.61 30.24 4.95
CA ALA A 4 -12.49 28.78 5.00
C ALA A 4 -13.15 28.19 6.27
N LEU A 5 -13.03 28.84 7.41
CA LEU A 5 -13.70 28.46 8.65
C LEU A 5 -15.23 28.47 8.52
N ARG A 6 -15.79 29.52 7.85
CA ARG A 6 -17.24 29.59 7.57
C ARG A 6 -17.67 28.43 6.63
N ILE A 7 -16.94 28.22 5.55
CA ILE A 7 -17.24 27.18 4.57
C ILE A 7 -17.16 25.80 5.24
N ARG A 8 -16.12 25.53 6.05
CA ARG A 8 -16.03 24.31 6.85
C ARG A 8 -17.29 24.05 7.66
N LYS A 9 -17.82 25.09 8.33
CA LYS A 9 -19.03 24.97 9.15
C LYS A 9 -20.26 24.63 8.31
N VAL A 10 -20.41 25.28 7.15
CA VAL A 10 -21.52 25.02 6.20
C VAL A 10 -21.53 23.58 5.69
N PHE A 11 -20.35 23.02 5.43
CA PHE A 11 -20.20 21.63 4.98
C PHE A 11 -20.13 20.59 6.11
N GLY A 12 -20.56 20.94 7.32
CA GLY A 12 -20.63 19.97 8.44
C GLY A 12 -19.32 19.73 9.18
N GLY A 13 -18.24 20.46 8.86
CA GLY A 13 -16.92 20.34 9.49
C GLY A 13 -16.82 20.95 10.91
N GLY A 14 -17.92 20.94 11.66
CA GLY A 14 -18.00 21.48 13.02
C GLY A 14 -18.14 20.39 14.10
N MET A 15 -17.33 19.33 14.02
CA MET A 15 -17.36 18.23 14.98
C MET A 15 -17.08 18.73 16.40
N ARG A 16 -17.96 18.36 17.34
CA ARG A 16 -17.75 18.57 18.77
C ARG A 16 -16.84 17.49 19.33
N GLN A 17 -16.15 17.78 20.43
CA GLN A 17 -15.25 16.85 21.12
C GLN A 17 -14.21 16.21 20.18
N SER A 18 -13.70 16.98 19.23
CA SER A 18 -12.70 16.53 18.24
C SER A 18 -11.34 16.18 18.85
N GLY A 19 -11.15 16.44 20.15
CA GLY A 19 -9.88 16.18 20.84
C GLY A 19 -9.41 14.72 20.76
N ILE A 20 -10.33 13.74 20.73
CA ILE A 20 -9.97 12.32 20.59
C ILE A 20 -9.28 12.06 19.25
N ILE A 21 -9.85 12.55 18.15
CA ILE A 21 -9.26 12.41 16.81
C ILE A 21 -8.00 13.29 16.69
N ALA A 22 -8.02 14.50 17.26
CA ALA A 22 -6.86 15.39 17.24
C ALA A 22 -5.67 14.82 18.00
N ALA A 23 -5.89 14.10 19.10
CA ALA A 23 -4.83 13.44 19.85
C ALA A 23 -4.08 12.41 18.98
N ALA A 24 -4.80 11.58 18.21
CA ALA A 24 -4.18 10.66 17.26
C ALA A 24 -3.38 11.42 16.18
N GLY A 25 -3.91 12.54 15.68
CA GLY A 25 -3.21 13.41 14.73
C GLY A 25 -1.93 14.03 15.30
N ILE A 26 -1.92 14.41 16.58
CA ILE A 26 -0.72 14.91 17.25
C ILE A 26 0.35 13.82 17.31
N VAL A 27 0.01 12.62 17.78
CA VAL A 27 0.95 11.48 17.80
C VAL A 27 1.50 11.21 16.40
N ALA A 28 0.65 11.17 15.38
CA ALA A 28 1.08 10.96 14.01
C ALA A 28 2.12 12.01 13.55
N LEU A 29 1.91 13.28 13.89
CA LEU A 29 2.80 14.37 13.48
C LEU A 29 4.09 14.48 14.32
N THR A 30 4.05 14.09 15.59
CA THR A 30 5.20 14.26 16.49
C THR A 30 6.05 13.01 16.63
N GLU A 31 5.50 11.83 16.40
CA GLU A 31 6.18 10.56 16.67
C GLU A 31 6.30 9.64 15.44
N MET A 32 5.44 9.84 14.41
CA MET A 32 5.35 8.90 13.29
C MET A 32 5.99 9.41 11.99
N VAL A 33 6.33 10.70 11.90
CA VAL A 33 6.84 11.28 10.64
C VAL A 33 8.21 10.71 10.29
N ASP A 34 9.13 10.65 11.24
CA ASP A 34 10.52 10.22 11.00
C ASP A 34 10.59 8.74 10.55
N ARG A 35 9.65 7.91 11.02
CA ARG A 35 9.60 6.50 10.65
C ARG A 35 9.00 6.23 9.25
N LEU A 36 8.45 7.22 8.58
CA LEU A 36 7.93 7.04 7.21
C LEU A 36 9.02 6.59 6.23
N VAL A 37 10.28 6.83 6.54
CA VAL A 37 11.41 6.32 5.76
C VAL A 37 11.39 4.79 5.70
N ASP A 38 11.05 4.12 6.79
CA ASP A 38 10.99 2.65 6.86
C ASP A 38 9.91 2.11 5.91
N ASP A 39 8.74 2.78 5.88
CA ASP A 39 7.64 2.40 4.97
C ASP A 39 8.05 2.57 3.51
N HIS A 40 8.79 3.63 3.18
CA HIS A 40 9.28 3.88 1.82
C HIS A 40 10.36 2.86 1.42
N GLU A 41 11.29 2.54 2.29
CA GLU A 41 12.33 1.52 2.05
C GLU A 41 11.71 0.13 1.85
N ASN A 42 10.71 -0.20 2.63
CA ASN A 42 9.95 -1.45 2.49
C ASN A 42 9.20 -1.51 1.16
N ALA A 43 8.57 -0.42 0.73
CA ALA A 43 7.94 -0.35 -0.57
C ALA A 43 8.95 -0.50 -1.71
N GLN A 44 10.10 0.17 -1.63
CA GLN A 44 11.17 0.05 -2.62
C GLN A 44 11.74 -1.37 -2.70
N TYR A 45 11.85 -2.05 -1.56
CA TYR A 45 12.28 -3.45 -1.55
C TYR A 45 11.30 -4.35 -2.30
N LEU A 46 9.98 -4.22 -2.05
CA LEU A 46 8.95 -4.95 -2.79
C LEU A 46 9.05 -4.70 -4.30
N VAL A 47 9.24 -3.44 -4.70
CA VAL A 47 9.42 -3.08 -6.12
C VAL A 47 10.63 -3.79 -6.71
N LYS A 48 11.77 -3.78 -6.01
CA LYS A 48 13.01 -4.40 -6.48
C LYS A 48 12.83 -5.90 -6.69
N GLU A 49 12.26 -6.61 -5.71
CA GLU A 49 12.06 -8.06 -5.80
C GLU A 49 11.06 -8.44 -6.91
N LEU A 50 9.98 -7.66 -7.05
CA LEU A 50 8.98 -7.91 -8.08
C LEU A 50 9.46 -7.53 -9.49
N ALA A 51 10.37 -6.56 -9.62
CA ALA A 51 10.94 -6.15 -10.92
C ALA A 51 11.82 -7.23 -11.56
N GLU A 52 12.28 -8.22 -10.78
CA GLU A 52 13.04 -9.38 -11.27
C GLU A 52 12.17 -10.42 -11.99
N ILE A 53 10.85 -10.17 -12.07
CA ILE A 53 9.91 -11.08 -12.74
C ILE A 53 9.65 -10.59 -14.16
N ASP A 54 10.04 -11.40 -15.15
CA ASP A 54 9.71 -11.13 -16.55
C ASP A 54 8.20 -11.01 -16.75
N ASN A 55 7.79 -10.07 -17.60
CA ASN A 55 6.38 -9.78 -17.93
C ASN A 55 5.55 -9.11 -16.83
N LEU A 56 6.13 -8.77 -15.68
CA LEU A 56 5.44 -7.97 -14.69
C LEU A 56 5.59 -6.48 -15.00
N GLU A 57 4.49 -5.77 -15.18
CA GLU A 57 4.52 -4.32 -15.39
C GLU A 57 4.47 -3.58 -14.06
N LEU A 58 5.63 -3.07 -13.66
CA LEU A 58 5.80 -2.15 -12.55
C LEU A 58 5.98 -0.74 -13.11
N ASN A 59 5.06 0.14 -12.84
CA ASN A 59 5.19 1.52 -13.26
C ASN A 59 6.04 2.28 -12.22
N GLN A 60 7.32 2.48 -12.50
CA GLN A 60 8.29 3.11 -11.58
C GLN A 60 7.90 4.53 -11.17
N THR A 61 7.01 5.20 -11.90
CA THR A 61 6.49 6.52 -11.55
C THR A 61 5.44 6.51 -10.46
N ASP A 62 4.90 5.33 -10.11
CA ASP A 62 3.84 5.17 -9.13
C ASP A 62 4.36 4.90 -7.69
N PHE A 63 5.70 4.91 -7.48
CA PHE A 63 6.34 4.52 -6.22
C PHE A 63 6.93 5.73 -5.47
N HIS A 64 6.10 6.65 -5.07
CA HIS A 64 6.61 7.84 -4.39
C HIS A 64 6.46 7.81 -2.86
N THR A 65 5.81 6.77 -2.33
CA THR A 65 5.54 6.65 -0.90
C THR A 65 5.59 5.18 -0.46
N ASN A 66 4.64 4.79 0.34
CA ASN A 66 4.46 3.46 0.89
C ASN A 66 3.53 2.57 0.06
N MET A 67 3.25 2.92 -1.19
CA MET A 67 2.28 2.20 -2.03
C MET A 67 2.94 1.68 -3.30
N VAL A 68 2.75 0.38 -3.58
CA VAL A 68 3.25 -0.30 -4.77
C VAL A 68 2.06 -0.78 -5.59
N VAL A 69 2.02 -0.41 -6.86
CA VAL A 69 0.99 -0.83 -7.81
C VAL A 69 1.61 -1.73 -8.86
N VAL A 70 1.03 -2.91 -9.04
CA VAL A 70 1.54 -3.94 -9.96
C VAL A 70 0.44 -4.34 -10.93
N ASN A 71 0.74 -4.29 -12.22
CA ASN A 71 -0.17 -4.79 -13.25
C ASN A 71 0.08 -6.29 -13.46
N VAL A 72 -0.96 -7.10 -13.21
CA VAL A 72 -0.92 -8.56 -13.31
C VAL A 72 -1.55 -9.08 -14.61
N GLN A 73 -1.97 -8.22 -15.53
CA GLN A 73 -2.63 -8.62 -16.77
C GLN A 73 -1.78 -9.60 -17.60
N LYS A 74 -0.48 -9.32 -17.72
CA LYS A 74 0.45 -10.17 -18.47
C LYS A 74 0.83 -11.47 -17.75
N VAL A 75 0.50 -11.58 -16.47
CA VAL A 75 0.63 -12.82 -15.69
C VAL A 75 -0.47 -13.83 -16.08
N GLY A 76 -1.57 -13.37 -16.69
CA GLY A 76 -2.67 -14.22 -17.12
C GLY A 76 -3.75 -14.46 -16.05
N ILE A 77 -3.78 -13.61 -15.01
CA ILE A 77 -4.74 -13.66 -13.91
C ILE A 77 -5.36 -12.29 -13.69
N THR A 78 -6.58 -12.23 -13.18
CA THR A 78 -7.16 -10.96 -12.74
C THR A 78 -6.69 -10.57 -11.34
N ALA A 79 -6.64 -9.27 -11.06
CA ALA A 79 -6.22 -8.78 -9.74
C ALA A 79 -7.10 -9.29 -8.59
N PRO A 80 -8.45 -9.37 -8.70
CA PRO A 80 -9.29 -9.99 -7.67
C PRO A 80 -8.94 -11.46 -7.40
N GLU A 81 -8.66 -12.26 -8.45
CA GLU A 81 -8.27 -13.66 -8.30
C GLU A 81 -6.90 -13.77 -7.63
N PHE A 82 -5.93 -12.95 -8.05
CA PHE A 82 -4.61 -12.93 -7.44
C PHE A 82 -4.66 -12.55 -5.95
N VAL A 83 -5.45 -11.54 -5.58
CA VAL A 83 -5.67 -11.14 -4.17
C VAL A 83 -6.23 -12.28 -3.34
N LYS A 84 -7.15 -13.07 -3.90
CA LYS A 84 -7.69 -14.26 -3.22
C LYS A 84 -6.60 -15.31 -2.97
N ILE A 85 -5.81 -15.63 -4.00
CA ILE A 85 -4.70 -16.60 -3.89
C ILE A 85 -3.66 -16.11 -2.86
N ALA A 86 -3.26 -14.84 -2.93
CA ALA A 86 -2.33 -14.25 -1.97
C ALA A 86 -2.84 -14.35 -0.53
N SER A 87 -4.15 -14.12 -0.32
CA SER A 87 -4.79 -14.25 1.00
C SER A 87 -4.75 -15.68 1.54
N GLU A 88 -4.87 -16.69 0.69
CA GLU A 88 -4.75 -18.11 1.07
C GLU A 88 -3.32 -18.46 1.55
N HIS A 89 -2.32 -17.65 1.16
CA HIS A 89 -0.94 -17.75 1.60
C HIS A 89 -0.58 -16.75 2.71
N GLY A 90 -1.58 -16.13 3.35
CA GLY A 90 -1.39 -15.21 4.47
C GLY A 90 -1.03 -13.79 4.09
N ILE A 91 -1.00 -13.44 2.78
CA ILE A 91 -0.65 -12.11 2.29
C ILE A 91 -1.91 -11.30 2.03
N ARG A 92 -2.12 -10.24 2.82
CA ARG A 92 -3.28 -9.33 2.67
C ARG A 92 -2.89 -8.13 1.82
N ILE A 93 -3.39 -8.13 0.59
CA ILE A 93 -3.24 -7.04 -0.37
C ILE A 93 -4.61 -6.62 -0.90
N SER A 94 -4.66 -5.55 -1.67
CA SER A 94 -5.89 -5.07 -2.30
C SER A 94 -5.69 -4.90 -3.80
N TYR A 95 -6.72 -4.47 -4.51
CA TYR A 95 -6.64 -4.14 -5.93
C TYR A 95 -7.31 -2.79 -6.22
N PHE A 96 -6.89 -2.12 -7.30
CA PHE A 96 -7.52 -0.91 -7.81
C PHE A 96 -8.64 -1.22 -8.80
N ASP A 97 -8.35 -2.15 -9.69
CA ASP A 97 -9.25 -2.56 -10.78
C ASP A 97 -9.00 -4.04 -11.13
N ARG A 98 -9.47 -4.43 -12.32
CA ARG A 98 -9.36 -5.81 -12.80
C ARG A 98 -7.92 -6.31 -12.93
N ASP A 99 -7.01 -5.43 -13.30
CA ASP A 99 -5.67 -5.82 -13.75
C ASP A 99 -4.56 -5.36 -12.80
N ARG A 100 -4.87 -4.46 -11.83
CA ARG A 100 -3.87 -3.85 -10.95
C ARG A 100 -4.09 -4.18 -9.49
N ILE A 101 -3.13 -4.85 -8.88
CA ILE A 101 -3.05 -5.04 -7.42
C ILE A 101 -2.34 -3.87 -6.76
N ARG A 102 -2.60 -3.69 -5.47
CA ARG A 102 -2.01 -2.65 -4.63
C ARG A 102 -1.48 -3.25 -3.35
N LEU A 103 -0.19 -3.03 -3.10
CA LEU A 103 0.47 -3.33 -1.84
C LEU A 103 0.73 -2.03 -1.09
N VAL A 104 0.57 -2.06 0.22
CA VAL A 104 0.77 -0.88 1.09
C VAL A 104 1.62 -1.29 2.28
N THR A 105 2.74 -0.61 2.48
CA THR A 105 3.58 -0.76 3.68
C THR A 105 3.14 0.24 4.74
N HIS A 106 3.24 -0.11 6.01
CA HIS A 106 2.85 0.73 7.13
C HIS A 106 3.49 0.24 8.44
N CYS A 107 3.32 0.98 9.53
CA CYS A 107 3.97 0.72 10.82
C CYS A 107 3.71 -0.64 11.48
N ASP A 108 2.66 -1.32 11.07
CA ASP A 108 2.32 -2.65 11.63
C ASP A 108 2.94 -3.80 10.82
N VAL A 109 3.79 -3.49 9.83
CA VAL A 109 4.45 -4.50 8.98
C VAL A 109 5.96 -4.31 9.09
N SER A 110 6.63 -5.31 9.64
CA SER A 110 8.09 -5.30 9.83
C SER A 110 8.83 -5.54 8.51
N ARG A 111 10.14 -5.34 8.53
CA ARG A 111 11.00 -5.66 7.39
C ARG A 111 10.96 -7.15 7.06
N GLU A 112 10.97 -7.99 8.07
CA GLU A 112 10.89 -9.45 7.94
C GLU A 112 9.57 -9.90 7.29
N ASP A 113 8.46 -9.25 7.67
CA ASP A 113 7.15 -9.51 7.05
C ASP A 113 7.15 -9.14 5.57
N ILE A 114 7.81 -8.03 5.21
CA ILE A 114 7.93 -7.58 3.81
C ILE A 114 8.79 -8.53 2.99
N GLU A 115 9.90 -9.02 3.54
CA GLU A 115 10.77 -10.01 2.88
C GLU A 115 10.01 -11.32 2.66
N TYR A 116 9.29 -11.78 3.67
CA TYR A 116 8.41 -12.93 3.55
C TYR A 116 7.34 -12.74 2.47
N ALA A 117 6.66 -11.59 2.48
CA ALA A 117 5.62 -11.27 1.50
C ALA A 117 6.18 -11.23 0.08
N ALA A 118 7.34 -10.61 -0.13
CA ALA A 118 8.02 -10.55 -1.42
C ALA A 118 8.31 -11.96 -1.96
N ASP A 119 8.90 -12.84 -1.13
CA ASP A 119 9.22 -14.22 -1.51
C ASP A 119 7.97 -15.01 -1.93
N ILE A 120 6.88 -14.89 -1.16
CA ILE A 120 5.61 -15.55 -1.49
C ILE A 120 5.02 -14.99 -2.79
N LEU A 121 4.97 -13.67 -2.96
CA LEU A 121 4.41 -13.04 -4.16
C LEU A 121 5.19 -13.43 -5.41
N VAL A 122 6.52 -13.42 -5.35
CA VAL A 122 7.40 -13.87 -6.45
C VAL A 122 7.11 -15.33 -6.82
N LYS A 123 7.02 -16.24 -5.84
CA LYS A 123 6.71 -17.65 -6.06
C LYS A 123 5.33 -17.84 -6.70
N LEU A 124 4.31 -17.14 -6.21
CA LEU A 124 2.94 -17.21 -6.74
C LEU A 124 2.91 -16.73 -8.18
N ILE A 125 3.48 -15.57 -8.49
CA ILE A 125 3.49 -15.04 -9.86
C ILE A 125 4.21 -15.99 -10.80
N ARG A 126 5.39 -16.47 -10.43
CA ARG A 126 6.14 -17.45 -11.26
C ARG A 126 5.38 -18.75 -11.49
N SER A 127 4.63 -19.24 -10.49
CA SER A 127 3.83 -20.45 -10.61
C SER A 127 2.62 -20.30 -11.54
N ILE A 128 2.12 -19.07 -11.73
CA ILE A 128 1.01 -18.78 -12.63
C ILE A 128 1.49 -18.60 -14.08
N ILE A 129 2.70 -18.05 -14.27
CA ILE A 129 3.29 -17.82 -15.60
C ILE A 129 3.76 -19.14 -16.26
N ASN A 130 4.19 -20.14 -15.46
CA ASN A 130 4.66 -21.43 -15.92
C ASN A 130 3.52 -22.43 -16.10
#